data_ddaed46fb8b5d281a83cd4d0a98fac29
#
_entry.id   ddaed46fb8b5d281a83cd4d0a98fac29
#
_cell.length_a   1.000
_cell.length_b   1.000
_cell.length_c   1.000
_cell.angle_alpha   90.00
_cell.angle_beta   90.00
_cell.angle_gamma   90.00
#
_symmetry.space_group_name_H-M   'P 1'
#
loop_
_entity.id
_entity.type
_entity.pdbx_description
1 polymer ?
#
loop_
_entity_poly.entity_id
_entity_poly.type
_entity_poly.pdbx_seq_one_letter_code
_entity_poly.pdbx_strand_id
1 'polypeptide(L)'
;MAARALGRLNLLVHIAAKHLLVRRRQTLVAVSGVAVGVGFFLAVSALMVGSQADFVKTLIDTAPHIIISDERRSPPPQPGVAAYRGNGGGGAVELHGYKVRSEVRGIKDWQAILREVNDIPGAIGSPSLSGAVTLRVGGREEGLAVVGIDPGIEAKVSTISDKLRAGKLIDLERVQGGVIIGEDQAQRLALGMGDIVAATSARGGTRNLKIVGLFKRGQMQLGSGTGYMLLREAQSLLGRPFVINRIGVKLADPYSAQTVAARIEARHAYKAESWQERSADFLGLLLTRNVIMYSVVSAILLVASFGIYTAVSNSVADKRRDIAILRSIGFSQGDLQLVFIIEGAALAVVGVVLGWGLGYVLMEILSQLEFPISGDVQHIPLDRGSRQYLIAATASLSAGLVAAWLPARKTALVDPVDILRGAV
;
A
#
# COMPACT_ATOMS: atom_id res chain seq x y z
N MET A 1 -50.92 -18.97 -5.94
CA MET A 1 -50.47 -17.59 -5.63
C MET A 1 -49.26 -17.16 -6.42
N ALA A 2 -48.22 -17.98 -6.55
CA ALA A 2 -46.97 -17.60 -7.27
C ALA A 2 -47.15 -17.22 -8.75
N ALA A 3 -47.98 -17.90 -9.55
CA ALA A 3 -48.21 -17.59 -10.95
C ALA A 3 -48.87 -16.21 -11.19
N ARG A 4 -49.81 -15.80 -10.29
CA ARG A 4 -50.41 -14.45 -10.36
C ARG A 4 -49.46 -13.34 -9.96
N ALA A 5 -48.53 -13.59 -9.01
CA ALA A 5 -47.49 -12.64 -8.62
C ALA A 5 -46.44 -12.46 -9.73
N LEU A 6 -46.03 -13.52 -10.42
CA LEU A 6 -45.11 -13.46 -11.57
C LEU A 6 -45.72 -12.73 -12.77
N GLY A 7 -47.04 -12.94 -13.10
CA GLY A 7 -47.72 -12.22 -14.16
C GLY A 7 -47.82 -10.70 -13.87
N ARG A 8 -48.04 -10.35 -12.58
CA ARG A 8 -48.09 -8.96 -12.13
C ARG A 8 -46.72 -8.29 -12.22
N LEU A 9 -45.67 -8.95 -11.81
CA LEU A 9 -44.28 -8.45 -11.90
C LEU A 9 -43.88 -8.19 -13.37
N ASN A 10 -44.19 -9.13 -14.29
CA ASN A 10 -43.91 -8.96 -15.72
C ASN A 10 -44.59 -7.75 -16.30
N LEU A 11 -45.84 -7.46 -15.89
CA LEU A 11 -46.56 -6.29 -16.32
C LEU A 11 -45.89 -4.99 -15.84
N LEU A 12 -45.48 -4.94 -14.56
CA LEU A 12 -44.79 -3.78 -13.98
C LEU A 12 -43.45 -3.50 -14.66
N VAL A 13 -42.67 -4.56 -14.94
CA VAL A 13 -41.41 -4.45 -15.68
C VAL A 13 -41.63 -3.95 -17.11
N HIS A 14 -42.69 -4.42 -17.79
CA HIS A 14 -43.02 -3.94 -19.14
C HIS A 14 -43.40 -2.44 -19.17
N ILE A 15 -44.16 -1.99 -18.17
CA ILE A 15 -44.51 -0.57 -18.01
C ILE A 15 -43.24 0.27 -17.78
N ALA A 16 -42.35 -0.16 -16.86
CA ALA A 16 -41.13 0.53 -16.58
C ALA A 16 -40.20 0.64 -17.83
N ALA A 17 -40.08 -0.46 -18.60
CA ALA A 17 -39.27 -0.49 -19.81
C ALA A 17 -39.81 0.49 -20.88
N LYS A 18 -41.13 0.58 -21.06
CA LYS A 18 -41.74 1.57 -21.96
C LYS A 18 -41.47 3.00 -21.54
N HIS A 19 -41.51 3.30 -20.24
CA HIS A 19 -41.21 4.64 -19.72
C HIS A 19 -39.79 5.08 -20.13
N LEU A 20 -38.79 4.19 -19.94
CA LEU A 20 -37.38 4.44 -20.29
C LEU A 20 -37.16 4.70 -21.80
N LEU A 21 -37.85 3.92 -22.66
CA LEU A 21 -37.71 4.04 -24.12
C LEU A 21 -38.32 5.31 -24.70
N VAL A 22 -39.39 5.86 -24.10
CA VAL A 22 -40.02 7.09 -24.55
C VAL A 22 -39.16 8.33 -24.27
N ARG A 23 -38.38 8.34 -23.14
CA ARG A 23 -37.59 9.49 -22.69
C ARG A 23 -36.08 9.31 -22.90
N ARG A 24 -35.69 8.97 -24.10
CA ARG A 24 -34.28 8.60 -24.45
C ARG A 24 -33.25 9.61 -23.97
N ARG A 25 -33.50 10.94 -24.07
CA ARG A 25 -32.52 11.96 -23.64
C ARG A 25 -32.26 11.95 -22.14
N GLN A 26 -33.30 11.87 -21.31
CA GLN A 26 -33.18 11.86 -19.84
C GLN A 26 -32.57 10.54 -19.37
N THR A 27 -32.99 9.41 -19.97
CA THR A 27 -32.42 8.07 -19.74
C THR A 27 -30.94 8.06 -20.05
N LEU A 28 -30.51 8.60 -21.21
CA LEU A 28 -29.09 8.66 -21.60
C LEU A 28 -28.28 9.49 -20.62
N VAL A 29 -28.74 10.65 -20.18
CA VAL A 29 -28.04 11.49 -19.21
C VAL A 29 -27.87 10.77 -17.86
N ALA A 30 -28.94 10.14 -17.36
CA ALA A 30 -28.87 9.41 -16.10
C ALA A 30 -27.92 8.19 -16.19
N VAL A 31 -28.05 7.41 -17.26
CA VAL A 31 -27.20 6.23 -17.51
C VAL A 31 -25.74 6.63 -17.71
N SER A 32 -25.45 7.68 -18.49
CA SER A 32 -24.08 8.16 -18.70
C SER A 32 -23.44 8.67 -17.40
N GLY A 33 -24.21 9.35 -16.55
CA GLY A 33 -23.74 9.76 -15.21
C GLY A 33 -23.31 8.59 -14.35
N VAL A 34 -24.12 7.52 -14.30
CA VAL A 34 -23.78 6.30 -13.57
C VAL A 34 -22.60 5.59 -14.23
N ALA A 35 -22.58 5.46 -15.56
CA ALA A 35 -21.51 4.80 -16.29
C ALA A 35 -20.14 5.48 -16.07
N VAL A 36 -20.10 6.81 -16.14
CA VAL A 36 -18.89 7.59 -15.86
C VAL A 36 -18.47 7.43 -14.41
N GLY A 37 -19.41 7.49 -13.44
CA GLY A 37 -19.11 7.28 -12.02
C GLY A 37 -18.50 5.90 -11.74
N VAL A 38 -19.13 4.85 -12.27
CA VAL A 38 -18.64 3.46 -12.12
C VAL A 38 -17.32 3.26 -12.85
N GLY A 39 -17.19 3.75 -14.09
CA GLY A 39 -15.96 3.62 -14.88
C GLY A 39 -14.77 4.32 -14.22
N PHE A 40 -14.98 5.53 -13.73
CA PHE A 40 -13.95 6.27 -13.01
C PHE A 40 -13.57 5.59 -11.67
N PHE A 41 -14.59 5.10 -10.93
CA PHE A 41 -14.34 4.29 -9.73
C PHE A 41 -13.41 3.11 -10.01
N LEU A 42 -13.73 2.33 -11.06
CA LEU A 42 -12.94 1.16 -11.42
C LEU A 42 -11.49 1.53 -11.76
N ALA A 43 -11.30 2.55 -12.59
CA ALA A 43 -9.97 2.99 -13.00
C ALA A 43 -9.13 3.48 -11.81
N VAL A 44 -9.69 4.32 -10.94
CA VAL A 44 -9.00 4.85 -9.77
C VAL A 44 -8.75 3.74 -8.74
N SER A 45 -9.73 2.87 -8.50
CA SER A 45 -9.58 1.76 -7.55
C SER A 45 -8.53 0.76 -8.04
N ALA A 46 -8.53 0.40 -9.32
CA ALA A 46 -7.52 -0.49 -9.91
C ALA A 46 -6.10 0.07 -9.77
N LEU A 47 -5.93 1.37 -10.04
CA LEU A 47 -4.66 2.07 -9.88
C LEU A 47 -4.20 2.06 -8.42
N MET A 48 -5.09 2.38 -7.49
CA MET A 48 -4.74 2.49 -6.07
C MET A 48 -4.41 1.13 -5.44
N VAL A 49 -5.23 0.11 -5.71
CA VAL A 49 -5.00 -1.24 -5.18
C VAL A 49 -3.78 -1.88 -5.85
N GLY A 50 -3.62 -1.74 -7.17
CA GLY A 50 -2.47 -2.25 -7.91
C GLY A 50 -1.15 -1.61 -7.43
N SER A 51 -1.10 -0.28 -7.33
CA SER A 51 0.06 0.44 -6.82
C SER A 51 0.39 0.07 -5.36
N GLN A 52 -0.62 -0.14 -4.50
CA GLN A 52 -0.39 -0.59 -3.13
C GLN A 52 0.17 -2.01 -3.08
N ALA A 53 -0.39 -2.93 -3.84
CA ALA A 53 0.06 -4.32 -3.89
C ALA A 53 1.51 -4.43 -4.40
N ASP A 54 1.83 -3.69 -5.48
CA ASP A 54 3.18 -3.64 -6.04
C ASP A 54 4.20 -3.04 -5.06
N PHE A 55 3.81 -1.97 -4.39
CA PHE A 55 4.66 -1.35 -3.35
C PHE A 55 4.94 -2.31 -2.19
N VAL A 56 3.92 -2.97 -1.65
CA VAL A 56 4.08 -3.96 -0.57
C VAL A 56 4.94 -5.12 -1.05
N LYS A 57 4.73 -5.60 -2.27
CA LYS A 57 5.56 -6.64 -2.88
C LYS A 57 7.03 -6.19 -2.98
N THR A 58 7.28 -4.98 -3.45
CA THR A 58 8.63 -4.41 -3.54
C THR A 58 9.30 -4.33 -2.17
N LEU A 59 8.58 -3.92 -1.11
CA LEU A 59 9.11 -3.90 0.26
C LEU A 59 9.51 -5.30 0.76
N ILE A 60 8.67 -6.29 0.49
CA ILE A 60 8.89 -7.68 0.90
C ILE A 60 10.05 -8.30 0.12
N ASP A 61 10.11 -8.09 -1.19
CA ASP A 61 11.10 -8.74 -2.06
C ASP A 61 12.50 -8.14 -1.89
N THR A 62 12.61 -6.82 -1.70
CA THR A 62 13.89 -6.11 -1.74
C THR A 62 14.67 -6.05 -0.43
N ALA A 63 14.02 -6.26 0.71
CA ALA A 63 14.62 -6.09 2.02
C ALA A 63 14.38 -7.31 2.93
N PRO A 64 15.22 -7.51 3.96
CA PRO A 64 14.93 -8.51 5.00
C PRO A 64 13.58 -8.24 5.66
N HIS A 65 12.84 -9.31 5.95
CA HIS A 65 11.51 -9.22 6.58
C HIS A 65 11.57 -8.80 8.04
N ILE A 66 12.67 -9.17 8.75
CA ILE A 66 12.97 -8.73 10.11
C ILE A 66 14.37 -8.18 10.15
N ILE A 67 14.57 -7.13 10.92
CA ILE A 67 15.90 -6.60 11.26
C ILE A 67 16.04 -6.62 12.76
N ILE A 68 17.03 -7.40 13.22
CA ILE A 68 17.44 -7.38 14.62
C ILE A 68 18.63 -6.42 14.71
N SER A 69 18.53 -5.40 15.56
CA SER A 69 19.57 -4.39 15.79
C SER A 69 20.19 -4.53 17.18
N ASP A 70 21.37 -3.95 17.39
CA ASP A 70 22.05 -3.89 18.68
C ASP A 70 21.41 -2.91 19.67
N GLU A 71 20.27 -2.35 19.31
CA GLU A 71 19.47 -1.49 20.18
C GLU A 71 18.52 -2.33 21.05
N ARG A 72 18.09 -1.75 22.17
CA ARG A 72 17.03 -2.31 23.00
C ARG A 72 15.82 -1.39 22.87
N ARG A 73 14.63 -1.95 22.70
CA ARG A 73 13.38 -1.17 22.61
C ARG A 73 13.10 -0.43 23.91
N SER A 74 13.33 -1.11 25.03
CA SER A 74 13.22 -0.51 26.35
C SER A 74 14.59 -0.51 27.01
N PRO A 75 15.20 0.65 27.26
CA PRO A 75 16.45 0.69 27.98
C PRO A 75 16.26 0.03 29.36
N PRO A 76 17.24 -0.70 29.88
CA PRO A 76 17.14 -1.29 31.21
C PRO A 76 16.85 -0.19 32.22
N PRO A 77 15.94 -0.44 33.20
CA PRO A 77 15.65 0.55 34.23
C PRO A 77 16.94 0.98 34.91
N GLN A 78 17.07 2.27 35.14
CA GLN A 78 18.25 2.80 35.85
C GLN A 78 18.41 2.11 37.22
N PRO A 79 19.64 1.77 37.63
CA PRO A 79 19.86 1.02 38.87
C PRO A 79 19.18 1.65 40.08
N GLY A 80 19.15 2.98 40.19
CA GLY A 80 18.45 3.70 41.25
C GLY A 80 16.93 3.52 41.20
N VAL A 81 16.33 3.51 40.05
CA VAL A 81 14.88 3.26 39.86
C VAL A 81 14.53 1.81 40.19
N ALA A 82 15.39 0.88 39.83
CA ALA A 82 15.19 -0.53 40.12
C ALA A 82 15.27 -0.82 41.63
N ALA A 83 16.25 -0.24 42.32
CA ALA A 83 16.42 -0.35 43.78
C ALA A 83 15.25 0.29 44.53
N TYR A 84 14.75 1.43 44.08
CA TYR A 84 13.66 2.15 44.73
C TYR A 84 12.31 1.46 44.54
N ARG A 85 12.04 0.90 43.35
CA ARG A 85 10.83 0.09 43.11
C ARG A 85 10.80 -1.18 43.96
N GLY A 86 11.94 -1.79 44.23
CA GLY A 86 12.04 -2.97 45.11
C GLY A 86 11.63 -2.71 46.56
N ASN A 87 11.68 -1.46 47.05
CA ASN A 87 11.34 -1.05 48.41
C ASN A 87 9.93 -0.43 48.58
N GLY A 88 9.05 -0.57 47.58
CA GLY A 88 7.65 -0.10 47.67
C GLY A 88 7.47 1.42 47.61
N GLY A 89 8.50 2.19 47.25
CA GLY A 89 8.46 3.63 47.16
C GLY A 89 7.92 4.13 45.80
N GLY A 90 6.86 4.90 45.80
CA GLY A 90 6.23 5.50 44.61
C GLY A 90 6.77 6.90 44.25
N GLY A 91 7.97 7.29 44.64
CA GLY A 91 8.54 8.62 44.39
C GLY A 91 9.35 8.70 43.09
N ALA A 92 9.51 9.91 42.54
CA ALA A 92 10.43 10.18 41.44
C ALA A 92 11.88 10.15 41.97
N VAL A 93 12.74 9.37 41.28
CA VAL A 93 14.17 9.31 41.59
C VAL A 93 14.91 10.17 40.57
N GLU A 94 15.49 11.28 41.01
CA GLU A 94 16.34 12.13 40.20
C GLU A 94 17.81 11.73 40.41
N LEU A 95 18.47 11.29 39.33
CA LEU A 95 19.88 10.89 39.36
C LEU A 95 20.75 12.03 38.81
N HIS A 96 21.44 12.74 39.68
CA HIS A 96 22.45 13.73 39.30
C HIS A 96 23.78 13.06 38.95
N GLY A 97 24.40 13.50 37.86
CA GLY A 97 25.77 13.05 37.46
C GLY A 97 25.84 11.69 36.78
N TYR A 98 24.73 11.09 36.37
CA TYR A 98 24.74 9.86 35.63
C TYR A 98 25.25 10.09 34.18
N LYS A 99 26.48 9.73 33.91
CA LYS A 99 26.98 9.61 32.54
C LYS A 99 26.46 8.30 31.95
N VAL A 100 25.63 8.38 30.93
CA VAL A 100 25.27 7.21 30.14
C VAL A 100 26.57 6.59 29.63
N ARG A 101 26.94 5.43 30.16
CA ARG A 101 28.10 4.70 29.70
C ARG A 101 27.86 4.35 28.23
N SER A 102 28.68 4.89 27.35
CA SER A 102 28.68 4.49 25.95
C SER A 102 29.13 3.02 25.89
N GLU A 103 28.20 2.11 26.05
CA GLU A 103 28.50 0.70 25.84
C GLU A 103 28.92 0.50 24.40
N VAL A 104 29.92 -0.34 24.19
CA VAL A 104 30.30 -0.80 22.85
C VAL A 104 29.08 -1.53 22.32
N ARG A 105 28.34 -0.86 21.43
CA ARG A 105 27.16 -1.44 20.80
C ARG A 105 27.58 -2.61 19.93
N GLY A 106 26.82 -3.67 19.97
CA GLY A 106 27.01 -4.90 19.21
C GLY A 106 26.10 -5.99 19.75
N ILE A 107 25.67 -6.89 18.89
CA ILE A 107 24.84 -8.03 19.26
C ILE A 107 25.77 -9.08 19.89
N LYS A 108 25.59 -9.33 21.18
CA LYS A 108 26.28 -10.38 21.90
C LYS A 108 25.67 -11.72 21.52
N ASP A 109 26.52 -12.75 21.45
CA ASP A 109 26.06 -14.14 21.19
C ASP A 109 25.22 -14.31 19.90
N TRP A 110 25.54 -13.47 18.89
CA TRP A 110 24.78 -13.41 17.65
C TRP A 110 24.70 -14.75 16.91
N GLN A 111 25.68 -15.64 17.13
CA GLN A 111 25.67 -16.99 16.56
C GLN A 111 24.53 -17.84 17.14
N ALA A 112 24.18 -17.66 18.43
CA ALA A 112 23.04 -18.33 19.04
C ALA A 112 21.71 -17.82 18.45
N ILE A 113 21.60 -16.49 18.31
CA ILE A 113 20.42 -15.88 17.65
C ILE A 113 20.27 -16.36 16.21
N LEU A 114 21.39 -16.42 15.48
CA LEU A 114 21.39 -16.86 14.09
C LEU A 114 20.98 -18.34 13.94
N ARG A 115 21.43 -19.21 14.87
CA ARG A 115 20.98 -20.61 14.90
C ARG A 115 19.48 -20.69 15.15
N GLU A 116 18.97 -20.00 16.17
CA GLU A 116 17.53 -19.98 16.46
C GLU A 116 16.69 -19.49 15.27
N VAL A 117 17.15 -18.45 14.57
CA VAL A 117 16.51 -17.95 13.35
C VAL A 117 16.50 -19.00 12.25
N ASN A 118 17.64 -19.67 12.02
CA ASN A 118 17.77 -20.68 10.96
C ASN A 118 17.04 -22.00 11.30
N ASP A 119 16.70 -22.25 12.57
CA ASP A 119 15.87 -23.38 13.00
C ASP A 119 14.38 -23.16 12.62
N ILE A 120 13.98 -21.93 12.30
CA ILE A 120 12.62 -21.64 11.81
C ILE A 120 12.54 -22.13 10.35
N PRO A 121 11.56 -22.97 9.99
CA PRO A 121 11.42 -23.51 8.64
C PRO A 121 11.33 -22.40 7.57
N GLY A 122 12.29 -22.42 6.63
CA GLY A 122 12.37 -21.44 5.54
C GLY A 122 12.85 -20.04 5.94
N ALA A 123 13.39 -19.87 7.16
CA ALA A 123 14.03 -18.63 7.55
C ALA A 123 15.54 -18.67 7.26
N ILE A 124 16.10 -17.53 6.84
CA ILE A 124 17.52 -17.35 6.61
C ILE A 124 17.95 -16.05 7.29
N GLY A 125 18.94 -16.14 8.19
CA GLY A 125 19.52 -14.99 8.86
C GLY A 125 20.85 -14.56 8.24
N SER A 126 21.02 -13.27 7.94
CA SER A 126 22.27 -12.67 7.46
C SER A 126 22.85 -11.71 8.49
N PRO A 127 24.03 -12.03 9.06
CA PRO A 127 24.72 -11.14 9.99
C PRO A 127 25.42 -10.02 9.22
N SER A 128 25.34 -8.77 9.74
CA SER A 128 26.02 -7.64 9.12
C SER A 128 26.55 -6.65 10.17
N LEU A 129 27.57 -5.90 9.77
CA LEU A 129 28.12 -4.79 10.54
C LEU A 129 28.07 -3.52 9.71
N SER A 130 27.28 -2.55 10.16
CA SER A 130 27.22 -1.23 9.54
C SER A 130 27.99 -0.19 10.35
N GLY A 131 28.64 0.74 9.63
CA GLY A 131 29.33 1.87 10.22
C GLY A 131 29.62 2.96 9.20
N ALA A 132 29.93 4.16 9.68
CA ALA A 132 30.28 5.27 8.81
C ALA A 132 31.80 5.33 8.60
N VAL A 133 32.22 5.60 7.37
CA VAL A 133 33.59 5.89 6.99
C VAL A 133 33.63 7.12 6.10
N THR A 134 34.76 7.77 6.03
CA THR A 134 35.01 8.88 5.10
C THR A 134 35.92 8.37 3.98
N LEU A 135 35.46 8.49 2.75
CA LEU A 135 36.28 8.26 1.56
C LEU A 135 37.06 9.51 1.22
N ARG A 136 38.35 9.35 0.91
CA ARG A 136 39.19 10.45 0.45
C ARG A 136 39.67 10.17 -0.97
N VAL A 137 39.31 11.06 -1.90
CA VAL A 137 39.63 10.98 -3.33
C VAL A 137 40.09 12.35 -3.82
N GLY A 138 41.35 12.46 -4.28
CA GLY A 138 41.83 13.70 -4.90
C GLY A 138 41.63 14.97 -4.08
N GLY A 139 41.73 14.87 -2.73
CA GLY A 139 41.52 16.01 -1.82
C GLY A 139 40.05 16.27 -1.45
N ARG A 140 39.10 15.51 -1.99
CA ARG A 140 37.68 15.53 -1.61
C ARG A 140 37.42 14.46 -0.56
N GLU A 141 36.54 14.79 0.40
CA GLU A 141 36.09 13.87 1.42
C GLU A 141 34.58 13.68 1.29
N GLU A 142 34.11 12.42 1.22
CA GLU A 142 32.69 12.08 1.17
C GLU A 142 32.39 10.96 2.15
N GLY A 143 31.26 11.09 2.87
CA GLY A 143 30.79 10.06 3.79
C GLY A 143 30.24 8.83 3.05
N LEU A 144 30.61 7.64 3.53
CA LEU A 144 30.09 6.35 3.06
C LEU A 144 29.59 5.56 4.26
N ALA A 145 28.36 5.08 4.20
CA ALA A 145 27.87 4.05 5.12
C ALA A 145 28.33 2.68 4.63
N VAL A 146 29.30 2.09 5.30
CA VAL A 146 29.80 0.75 4.97
C VAL A 146 28.96 -0.30 5.65
N VAL A 147 28.59 -1.34 4.92
CA VAL A 147 27.89 -2.53 5.40
C VAL A 147 28.74 -3.75 5.08
N GLY A 148 29.29 -4.35 6.13
CA GLY A 148 29.99 -5.63 6.05
C GLY A 148 29.00 -6.78 6.01
N ILE A 149 29.07 -7.63 5.00
CA ILE A 149 28.16 -8.73 4.73
C ILE A 149 28.91 -10.04 4.45
N ASP A 150 28.20 -11.14 4.54
CA ASP A 150 28.58 -12.42 3.95
C ASP A 150 27.90 -12.54 2.58
N PRO A 151 28.65 -12.48 1.46
CA PRO A 151 28.07 -12.45 0.11
C PRO A 151 27.19 -13.65 -0.20
N GLY A 152 27.56 -14.85 0.28
CA GLY A 152 26.82 -16.09 0.01
C GLY A 152 25.48 -16.16 0.71
N ILE A 153 25.39 -15.58 1.91
CA ILE A 153 24.16 -15.52 2.69
C ILE A 153 23.31 -14.33 2.25
N GLU A 154 23.93 -13.16 2.08
CA GLU A 154 23.24 -11.92 1.72
C GLU A 154 22.51 -12.02 0.38
N ALA A 155 23.06 -12.71 -0.60
CA ALA A 155 22.41 -12.98 -1.88
C ALA A 155 21.05 -13.72 -1.76
N LYS A 156 20.83 -14.43 -0.64
CA LYS A 156 19.56 -15.13 -0.37
C LYS A 156 18.56 -14.29 0.42
N VAL A 157 19.05 -13.28 1.14
CA VAL A 157 18.25 -12.46 2.07
C VAL A 157 17.82 -11.14 1.44
N SER A 158 18.66 -10.57 0.56
CA SER A 158 18.40 -9.31 -0.12
C SER A 158 18.55 -9.43 -1.63
N THR A 159 17.97 -8.47 -2.37
CA THR A 159 18.06 -8.39 -3.84
C THR A 159 19.23 -7.52 -4.30
N ILE A 160 20.27 -7.38 -3.49
CA ILE A 160 21.43 -6.55 -3.87
C ILE A 160 22.14 -7.11 -5.10
N SER A 161 22.18 -8.44 -5.26
CA SER A 161 22.74 -9.09 -6.44
C SER A 161 22.08 -8.67 -7.75
N ASP A 162 20.76 -8.48 -7.72
CA ASP A 162 19.98 -8.12 -8.91
C ASP A 162 20.15 -6.65 -9.30
N LYS A 163 20.60 -5.83 -8.33
CA LYS A 163 20.81 -4.38 -8.52
C LYS A 163 22.24 -4.05 -8.97
N LEU A 164 23.11 -5.04 -9.09
CA LEU A 164 24.48 -4.82 -9.58
C LEU A 164 24.46 -4.47 -11.07
N ARG A 165 25.09 -3.34 -11.42
CA ARG A 165 25.33 -2.92 -12.81
C ARG A 165 26.65 -3.46 -13.34
N ALA A 166 27.67 -3.56 -12.46
CA ALA A 166 28.97 -4.07 -12.78
C ALA A 166 29.54 -4.84 -11.59
N GLY A 167 30.33 -5.89 -11.84
CA GLY A 167 30.87 -6.78 -10.82
C GLY A 167 29.84 -7.82 -10.33
N LYS A 168 30.28 -8.66 -9.40
CA LYS A 168 29.46 -9.68 -8.74
C LYS A 168 29.65 -9.60 -7.23
N LEU A 169 28.61 -9.97 -6.47
CA LEU A 169 28.68 -9.94 -5.00
C LEU A 169 29.81 -10.84 -4.47
N ILE A 170 30.07 -11.97 -5.11
CA ILE A 170 31.12 -12.90 -4.76
C ILE A 170 32.56 -12.33 -4.96
N ASP A 171 32.70 -11.26 -5.74
CA ASP A 171 34.01 -10.62 -5.94
C ASP A 171 34.54 -9.97 -4.65
N LEU A 172 33.66 -9.69 -3.68
CA LEU A 172 34.05 -9.27 -2.32
C LEU A 172 34.90 -10.32 -1.59
N GLU A 173 34.73 -11.61 -1.87
CA GLU A 173 35.52 -12.67 -1.26
C GLU A 173 36.87 -12.86 -1.96
N ARG A 174 36.92 -12.51 -3.25
CA ARG A 174 38.09 -12.75 -4.10
C ARG A 174 39.14 -11.64 -4.01
N VAL A 175 38.66 -10.42 -3.73
CA VAL A 175 39.52 -9.22 -3.73
C VAL A 175 39.61 -8.65 -2.32
N GLN A 176 40.83 -8.68 -1.76
CA GLN A 176 41.08 -8.09 -0.45
C GLN A 176 40.83 -6.56 -0.52
N GLY A 177 40.10 -6.03 0.45
CA GLY A 177 39.66 -4.61 0.45
C GLY A 177 38.62 -4.29 -0.62
N GLY A 178 37.93 -5.31 -1.17
CA GLY A 178 36.88 -5.11 -2.15
C GLY A 178 35.69 -4.34 -1.59
N VAL A 179 35.17 -3.36 -2.34
CA VAL A 179 33.95 -2.62 -1.99
C VAL A 179 33.07 -2.45 -3.22
N ILE A 180 31.77 -2.62 -3.01
CA ILE A 180 30.72 -2.34 -4.00
C ILE A 180 30.03 -1.04 -3.57
N ILE A 181 30.03 -0.02 -4.42
CA ILE A 181 29.46 1.30 -4.12
C ILE A 181 28.31 1.65 -5.06
N GLY A 182 27.49 2.62 -4.67
CA GLY A 182 26.43 3.13 -5.54
C GLY A 182 26.99 3.85 -6.77
N GLU A 183 26.36 3.63 -7.94
CA GLU A 183 26.75 4.26 -9.21
C GLU A 183 26.75 5.79 -9.10
N ASP A 184 25.76 6.39 -8.46
CA ASP A 184 25.66 7.85 -8.27
C ASP A 184 26.86 8.40 -7.45
N GLN A 185 27.33 7.63 -6.46
CA GLN A 185 28.48 8.04 -5.65
C GLN A 185 29.78 7.87 -6.42
N ALA A 186 29.91 6.79 -7.19
CA ALA A 186 31.05 6.59 -8.07
C ALA A 186 31.18 7.74 -9.09
N GLN A 187 30.06 8.16 -9.69
CA GLN A 187 30.04 9.29 -10.63
C GLN A 187 30.41 10.62 -9.96
N ARG A 188 29.90 10.91 -8.75
CA ARG A 188 30.24 12.15 -8.02
C ARG A 188 31.72 12.24 -7.67
N LEU A 189 32.34 11.12 -7.37
CA LEU A 189 33.75 11.01 -7.00
C LEU A 189 34.67 10.72 -8.21
N ALA A 190 34.09 10.60 -9.41
CA ALA A 190 34.80 10.21 -10.64
C ALA A 190 35.58 8.89 -10.49
N LEU A 191 34.95 7.90 -9.81
CA LEU A 191 35.52 6.59 -9.55
C LEU A 191 34.94 5.55 -10.50
N GLY A 192 35.78 4.61 -10.93
CA GLY A 192 35.40 3.48 -11.77
C GLY A 192 35.72 2.13 -11.15
N MET A 193 35.37 1.07 -11.88
CA MET A 193 35.76 -0.31 -11.51
C MET A 193 37.28 -0.46 -11.46
N GLY A 194 37.78 -1.04 -10.35
CA GLY A 194 39.22 -1.28 -10.16
C GLY A 194 39.95 -0.14 -9.46
N ASP A 195 39.36 1.04 -9.32
CA ASP A 195 39.98 2.18 -8.63
C ASP A 195 40.14 1.89 -7.14
N ILE A 196 41.18 2.50 -6.56
CA ILE A 196 41.53 2.33 -5.14
C ILE A 196 41.25 3.68 -4.44
N VAL A 197 40.50 3.62 -3.34
CA VAL A 197 40.12 4.78 -2.54
C VAL A 197 40.49 4.58 -1.07
N ALA A 198 41.07 5.58 -0.43
CA ALA A 198 41.34 5.53 1.00
C ALA A 198 40.05 5.76 1.79
N ALA A 199 39.71 4.83 2.68
CA ALA A 199 38.59 4.90 3.59
C ALA A 199 39.08 5.02 5.03
N THR A 200 38.60 6.01 5.76
CA THR A 200 38.97 6.25 7.16
C THR A 200 37.73 6.12 8.04
N SER A 201 37.80 5.28 9.07
CA SER A 201 36.74 5.12 10.05
C SER A 201 36.81 6.20 11.15
N ALA A 202 35.71 6.46 11.83
CA ALA A 202 35.66 7.38 12.97
C ALA A 202 36.62 7.02 14.13
N ARG A 203 37.13 5.79 14.16
CA ARG A 203 38.14 5.32 15.13
C ARG A 203 39.59 5.46 14.63
N GLY A 204 39.79 6.12 13.49
CA GLY A 204 41.10 6.38 12.94
C GLY A 204 41.71 5.24 12.11
N GLY A 205 41.03 4.12 11.96
CA GLY A 205 41.48 3.04 11.06
C GLY A 205 41.37 3.51 9.60
N THR A 206 42.48 3.52 8.87
CA THR A 206 42.50 3.83 7.44
C THR A 206 42.84 2.58 6.65
N ARG A 207 42.10 2.33 5.57
CA ARG A 207 42.37 1.25 4.62
C ARG A 207 42.11 1.68 3.20
N ASN A 208 42.86 1.12 2.29
CA ASN A 208 42.64 1.25 0.87
C ASN A 208 41.57 0.23 0.44
N LEU A 209 40.47 0.74 -0.13
CA LEU A 209 39.38 -0.07 -0.66
C LEU A 209 39.47 -0.07 -2.19
N LYS A 210 39.31 -1.26 -2.81
CA LYS A 210 39.26 -1.41 -4.26
C LYS A 210 37.82 -1.56 -4.71
N ILE A 211 37.36 -0.78 -5.68
CA ILE A 211 36.01 -0.85 -6.23
C ILE A 211 35.89 -2.11 -7.09
N VAL A 212 35.10 -3.08 -6.64
CA VAL A 212 34.88 -4.36 -7.32
C VAL A 212 33.48 -4.49 -7.90
N GLY A 213 32.58 -3.52 -7.62
CA GLY A 213 31.25 -3.51 -8.18
C GLY A 213 30.56 -2.17 -8.02
N LEU A 214 29.59 -1.94 -8.90
CA LEU A 214 28.71 -0.79 -8.90
C LEU A 214 27.26 -1.27 -8.83
N PHE A 215 26.44 -0.68 -7.97
CA PHE A 215 25.03 -1.00 -7.91
C PHE A 215 24.14 0.23 -8.18
N LYS A 216 22.99 -0.02 -8.79
CA LYS A 216 21.97 1.01 -9.01
C LYS A 216 21.24 1.28 -7.70
N ARG A 217 21.20 2.53 -7.28
CA ARG A 217 20.50 2.93 -6.06
C ARG A 217 18.99 2.88 -6.27
N GLY A 218 18.28 2.28 -5.32
CA GLY A 218 16.81 2.34 -5.31
C GLY A 218 16.30 3.70 -4.82
N GLN A 219 15.12 4.11 -5.26
CA GLN A 219 14.50 5.41 -4.92
C GLN A 219 14.31 5.68 -3.41
N MET A 220 14.24 4.64 -2.58
CA MET A 220 13.94 4.78 -1.14
C MET A 220 15.17 5.01 -0.24
N GLN A 221 16.39 5.04 -0.77
CA GLN A 221 17.57 5.29 0.05
C GLN A 221 17.98 6.77 -0.02
N LEU A 222 17.33 7.59 0.80
CA LEU A 222 17.71 8.97 1.07
C LEU A 222 18.87 8.96 2.08
N GLY A 223 20.02 9.55 1.74
CA GLY A 223 21.15 9.72 2.67
C GLY A 223 22.53 9.53 2.04
N SER A 224 23.57 9.51 2.87
CA SER A 224 24.97 9.24 2.50
C SER A 224 25.07 7.90 1.75
N GLY A 225 25.95 7.83 0.73
CA GLY A 225 26.14 6.62 -0.08
C GLY A 225 26.35 5.38 0.79
N THR A 226 25.90 4.24 0.28
CA THR A 226 26.10 2.94 0.93
C THR A 226 27.14 2.16 0.14
N GLY A 227 28.08 1.49 0.86
CA GLY A 227 29.07 0.59 0.29
C GLY A 227 29.00 -0.78 0.96
N TYR A 228 29.04 -1.84 0.17
CA TYR A 228 29.06 -3.21 0.67
C TYR A 228 30.46 -3.78 0.57
N MET A 229 30.91 -4.43 1.63
CA MET A 229 32.22 -5.09 1.69
C MET A 229 32.12 -6.39 2.48
N LEU A 230 33.20 -7.18 2.49
CA LEU A 230 33.23 -8.42 3.25
C LEU A 230 33.15 -8.14 4.75
N LEU A 231 32.33 -8.90 5.50
CA LEU A 231 32.07 -8.68 6.93
C LEU A 231 33.38 -8.57 7.75
N ARG A 232 34.35 -9.47 7.51
CA ARG A 232 35.66 -9.46 8.23
C ARG A 232 36.46 -8.20 7.98
N GLU A 233 36.39 -7.66 6.76
CA GLU A 233 37.10 -6.44 6.40
C GLU A 233 36.40 -5.19 6.99
N ALA A 234 35.06 -5.14 7.00
CA ALA A 234 34.33 -4.11 7.69
C ALA A 234 34.62 -4.10 9.20
N GLN A 235 34.68 -5.27 9.84
CA GLN A 235 35.03 -5.41 11.24
C GLN A 235 36.43 -4.84 11.52
N SER A 236 37.40 -5.14 10.65
CA SER A 236 38.77 -4.63 10.75
C SER A 236 38.83 -3.11 10.51
N LEU A 237 38.18 -2.58 9.47
CA LEU A 237 38.17 -1.16 9.15
C LEU A 237 37.49 -0.32 10.27
N LEU A 238 36.39 -0.82 10.82
CA LEU A 238 35.64 -0.15 11.88
C LEU A 238 36.25 -0.38 13.28
N GLY A 239 37.32 -1.15 13.41
CA GLY A 239 37.98 -1.50 14.69
C GLY A 239 37.02 -2.25 15.63
N ARG A 240 36.22 -3.18 15.10
CA ARG A 240 35.23 -3.98 15.84
C ARG A 240 35.32 -5.48 15.47
N PRO A 241 36.43 -6.16 15.82
CA PRO A 241 36.61 -7.57 15.48
C PRO A 241 35.50 -8.42 16.13
N PHE A 242 35.00 -9.39 15.39
CA PHE A 242 33.96 -10.35 15.80
C PHE A 242 32.60 -9.73 16.22
N VAL A 243 32.39 -8.44 16.04
CA VAL A 243 31.15 -7.74 16.36
C VAL A 243 30.28 -7.62 15.11
N ILE A 244 28.97 -7.80 15.30
CA ILE A 244 27.93 -7.39 14.36
C ILE A 244 26.95 -6.47 15.09
N ASN A 245 26.26 -5.63 14.36
CA ASN A 245 25.23 -4.75 14.93
C ASN A 245 23.86 -4.95 14.29
N ARG A 246 23.76 -5.87 13.34
CA ARG A 246 22.50 -6.14 12.64
C ARG A 246 22.44 -7.59 12.16
N ILE A 247 21.24 -8.20 12.27
CA ILE A 247 20.91 -9.45 11.60
C ILE A 247 19.66 -9.20 10.76
N GLY A 248 19.78 -9.38 9.44
CA GLY A 248 18.66 -9.38 8.53
C GLY A 248 18.06 -10.78 8.44
N VAL A 249 16.75 -10.92 8.57
CA VAL A 249 16.07 -12.23 8.47
C VAL A 249 15.09 -12.21 7.32
N LYS A 250 15.18 -13.19 6.44
CA LYS A 250 14.18 -13.49 5.42
C LYS A 250 13.38 -14.72 5.84
N LEU A 251 12.06 -14.66 5.76
CA LEU A 251 11.15 -15.75 6.12
C LEU A 251 10.50 -16.32 4.87
N ALA A 252 10.02 -17.55 4.92
CA ALA A 252 9.20 -18.12 3.86
C ALA A 252 7.85 -17.39 3.74
N ASP A 253 7.22 -17.08 4.88
CA ASP A 253 6.01 -16.24 4.94
C ASP A 253 6.35 -14.85 5.50
N PRO A 254 6.38 -13.80 4.65
CA PRO A 254 6.67 -12.43 5.08
C PRO A 254 5.66 -11.86 6.08
N TYR A 255 4.42 -12.33 6.04
CA TYR A 255 3.35 -11.81 6.90
C TYR A 255 3.47 -12.29 8.35
N SER A 256 4.18 -13.39 8.59
CA SER A 256 4.51 -13.88 9.94
C SER A 256 5.62 -13.07 10.64
N ALA A 257 6.27 -12.11 9.94
CA ALA A 257 7.43 -11.38 10.43
C ALA A 257 7.18 -10.67 11.77
N GLN A 258 6.01 -10.09 11.99
CA GLN A 258 5.67 -9.41 13.24
C GLN A 258 5.66 -10.37 14.44
N THR A 259 5.07 -11.55 14.27
CA THR A 259 4.98 -12.57 15.34
C THR A 259 6.36 -13.14 15.66
N VAL A 260 7.17 -13.41 14.61
CA VAL A 260 8.52 -13.94 14.77
C VAL A 260 9.44 -12.90 15.40
N ALA A 261 9.37 -11.63 14.96
CA ALA A 261 10.14 -10.54 15.54
C ALA A 261 9.86 -10.36 17.05
N ALA A 262 8.58 -10.34 17.44
CA ALA A 262 8.20 -10.23 18.84
C ALA A 262 8.73 -11.41 19.69
N ARG A 263 8.75 -12.62 19.15
CA ARG A 263 9.30 -13.80 19.83
C ARG A 263 10.81 -13.68 20.06
N ILE A 264 11.57 -13.27 19.03
CA ILE A 264 13.02 -13.08 19.12
C ILE A 264 13.35 -11.96 20.10
N GLU A 265 12.63 -10.84 20.05
CA GLU A 265 12.79 -9.70 20.95
C GLU A 265 12.54 -10.09 22.42
N ALA A 266 11.48 -10.84 22.70
CA ALA A 266 11.16 -11.30 24.05
C ALA A 266 12.25 -12.21 24.64
N ARG A 267 12.95 -12.98 23.79
CA ARG A 267 13.97 -13.92 24.25
C ARG A 267 15.35 -13.30 24.40
N HIS A 268 15.75 -12.44 23.49
CA HIS A 268 17.11 -11.89 23.43
C HIS A 268 17.22 -10.41 23.86
N ALA A 269 16.10 -9.74 24.11
CA ALA A 269 16.01 -8.33 24.49
C ALA A 269 16.66 -7.33 23.51
N TYR A 270 16.99 -7.77 22.30
CA TYR A 270 17.39 -6.90 21.20
C TYR A 270 16.17 -6.48 20.41
N LYS A 271 16.16 -5.25 19.92
CA LYS A 271 15.08 -4.72 19.09
C LYS A 271 15.01 -5.50 17.78
N ALA A 272 13.90 -6.20 17.57
CA ALA A 272 13.61 -6.91 16.34
C ALA A 272 12.41 -6.23 15.65
N GLU A 273 12.68 -5.54 14.54
CA GLU A 273 11.68 -4.79 13.78
C GLU A 273 11.24 -5.59 12.55
N SER A 274 9.93 -5.84 12.44
CA SER A 274 9.36 -6.41 11.22
C SER A 274 9.29 -5.36 10.09
N TRP A 275 9.14 -5.82 8.85
CA TRP A 275 8.95 -4.92 7.71
C TRP A 275 7.68 -4.07 7.85
N GLN A 276 6.63 -4.62 8.48
CA GLN A 276 5.39 -3.89 8.78
C GLN A 276 5.66 -2.71 9.73
N GLU A 277 6.41 -2.95 10.79
CA GLU A 277 6.75 -1.92 11.78
C GLU A 277 7.62 -0.83 11.17
N ARG A 278 8.67 -1.21 10.44
CA ARG A 278 9.54 -0.24 9.75
C ARG A 278 8.83 0.61 8.71
N SER A 279 7.77 0.07 8.11
CA SER A 279 6.98 0.75 7.10
C SER A 279 5.67 1.31 7.65
N ALA A 280 5.48 1.36 8.98
CA ALA A 280 4.22 1.74 9.61
C ALA A 280 3.76 3.15 9.19
N ASP A 281 4.67 4.13 9.17
CA ASP A 281 4.36 5.49 8.74
C ASP A 281 3.89 5.52 7.29
N PHE A 282 4.56 4.77 6.41
CA PHE A 282 4.17 4.68 5.01
C PHE A 282 2.84 3.94 4.83
N LEU A 283 2.64 2.83 5.55
CA LEU A 283 1.36 2.12 5.55
C LEU A 283 0.23 3.01 6.08
N GLY A 284 0.51 3.87 7.07
CA GLY A 284 -0.42 4.90 7.55
C GLY A 284 -0.79 5.92 6.47
N LEU A 285 0.16 6.36 5.65
CA LEU A 285 -0.11 7.23 4.50
C LEU A 285 -1.00 6.54 3.46
N LEU A 286 -0.80 5.23 3.21
CA LEU A 286 -1.67 4.46 2.32
C LEU A 286 -3.11 4.38 2.85
N LEU A 287 -3.30 4.23 4.15
CA LEU A 287 -4.64 4.25 4.77
C LEU A 287 -5.32 5.61 4.57
N THR A 288 -4.62 6.71 4.83
CA THR A 288 -5.12 8.07 4.61
C THR A 288 -5.49 8.29 3.15
N ARG A 289 -4.65 7.86 2.21
CA ARG A 289 -4.93 7.90 0.78
C ARG A 289 -6.20 7.13 0.42
N ASN A 290 -6.39 5.94 1.00
CA ASN A 290 -7.59 5.14 0.75
C ASN A 290 -8.87 5.85 1.26
N VAL A 291 -8.82 6.50 2.43
CA VAL A 291 -9.94 7.30 2.95
C VAL A 291 -10.29 8.43 1.99
N ILE A 292 -9.31 9.17 1.50
CA ILE A 292 -9.52 10.25 0.52
C ILE A 292 -10.15 9.69 -0.76
N MET A 293 -9.61 8.58 -1.29
CA MET A 293 -10.12 7.93 -2.49
C MET A 293 -11.60 7.55 -2.32
N TYR A 294 -11.94 6.83 -1.24
CA TYR A 294 -13.32 6.41 -1.00
C TYR A 294 -14.26 7.60 -0.80
N SER A 295 -13.78 8.70 -0.20
CA SER A 295 -14.57 9.94 -0.05
C SER A 295 -14.89 10.56 -1.41
N VAL A 296 -13.89 10.70 -2.29
CA VAL A 296 -14.07 11.25 -3.65
C VAL A 296 -15.00 10.37 -4.47
N VAL A 297 -14.81 9.06 -4.42
CA VAL A 297 -15.67 8.10 -5.13
C VAL A 297 -17.09 8.14 -4.61
N SER A 298 -17.29 8.21 -3.30
CA SER A 298 -18.63 8.35 -2.71
C SER A 298 -19.32 9.63 -3.18
N ALA A 299 -18.58 10.74 -3.28
CA ALA A 299 -19.11 11.99 -3.83
C ALA A 299 -19.54 11.85 -5.29
N ILE A 300 -18.72 11.18 -6.13
CA ILE A 300 -19.05 10.93 -7.55
C ILE A 300 -20.29 10.05 -7.67
N LEU A 301 -20.39 8.97 -6.89
CA LEU A 301 -21.56 8.08 -6.88
C LEU A 301 -22.82 8.82 -6.39
N LEU A 302 -22.68 9.74 -5.43
CA LEU A 302 -23.78 10.58 -4.97
C LEU A 302 -24.28 11.49 -6.10
N VAL A 303 -23.38 12.16 -6.81
CA VAL A 303 -23.74 12.99 -7.98
C VAL A 303 -24.41 12.15 -9.07
N ALA A 304 -23.89 10.96 -9.38
CA ALA A 304 -24.51 10.03 -10.32
C ALA A 304 -25.93 9.63 -9.89
N SER A 305 -26.13 9.41 -8.58
CA SER A 305 -27.45 9.08 -8.01
C SER A 305 -28.46 10.21 -8.15
N PHE A 306 -28.03 11.47 -8.13
CA PHE A 306 -28.91 12.61 -8.45
C PHE A 306 -29.44 12.56 -9.89
N GLY A 307 -28.66 12.03 -10.83
CA GLY A 307 -29.12 11.78 -12.20
C GLY A 307 -30.31 10.81 -12.24
N ILE A 308 -30.22 9.70 -11.47
CA ILE A 308 -31.35 8.75 -11.35
C ILE A 308 -32.53 9.41 -10.62
N TYR A 309 -32.28 10.11 -9.52
CA TYR A 309 -33.33 10.83 -8.77
C TYR A 309 -34.11 11.82 -9.67
N THR A 310 -33.42 12.64 -10.45
CA THR A 310 -34.04 13.60 -11.33
C THR A 310 -34.80 12.94 -12.46
N ALA A 311 -34.26 11.87 -13.06
CA ALA A 311 -34.92 11.10 -14.11
C ALA A 311 -36.23 10.49 -13.61
N VAL A 312 -36.19 9.80 -12.45
CA VAL A 312 -37.41 9.21 -11.84
C VAL A 312 -38.37 10.27 -11.33
N SER A 313 -37.89 11.37 -10.74
CA SER A 313 -38.74 12.46 -10.26
C SER A 313 -39.52 13.13 -11.40
N ASN A 314 -38.84 13.35 -12.54
CA ASN A 314 -39.51 13.90 -13.74
C ASN A 314 -40.49 12.88 -14.33
N SER A 315 -40.14 11.58 -14.34
CA SER A 315 -41.04 10.51 -14.78
C SER A 315 -42.31 10.46 -13.95
N VAL A 316 -42.20 10.57 -12.62
CA VAL A 316 -43.36 10.65 -11.71
C VAL A 316 -44.19 11.89 -11.96
N ALA A 317 -43.54 13.05 -12.13
CA ALA A 317 -44.26 14.33 -12.34
C ALA A 317 -45.08 14.33 -13.63
N ASP A 318 -44.52 13.87 -14.72
CA ASP A 318 -45.17 13.88 -16.04
C ASP A 318 -46.21 12.77 -16.18
N LYS A 319 -46.13 11.71 -15.37
CA LYS A 319 -47.05 10.59 -15.38
C LYS A 319 -48.16 10.67 -14.32
N ARG A 320 -48.34 11.83 -13.67
CA ARG A 320 -49.36 12.02 -12.62
C ARG A 320 -50.75 11.61 -13.06
N ARG A 321 -51.17 11.95 -14.29
CA ARG A 321 -52.46 11.58 -14.84
C ARG A 321 -52.60 10.08 -15.07
N ASP A 322 -51.57 9.44 -15.63
CA ASP A 322 -51.54 7.99 -15.84
C ASP A 322 -51.60 7.25 -14.49
N ILE A 323 -50.88 7.75 -13.47
CA ILE A 323 -50.89 7.23 -12.10
C ILE A 323 -52.29 7.30 -11.51
N ALA A 324 -53.03 8.42 -11.68
CA ALA A 324 -54.38 8.59 -11.20
C ALA A 324 -55.35 7.60 -11.88
N ILE A 325 -55.24 7.38 -13.20
CA ILE A 325 -56.03 6.41 -13.95
C ILE A 325 -55.73 4.97 -13.47
N LEU A 326 -54.45 4.59 -13.30
CA LEU A 326 -54.09 3.27 -12.82
C LEU A 326 -54.64 3.00 -11.40
N ARG A 327 -54.61 4.02 -10.53
CA ARG A 327 -55.22 3.91 -9.19
C ARG A 327 -56.73 3.75 -9.23
N SER A 328 -57.43 4.42 -10.14
CA SER A 328 -58.88 4.28 -10.29
C SER A 328 -59.29 2.87 -10.80
N ILE A 329 -58.42 2.19 -11.55
CA ILE A 329 -58.62 0.82 -12.05
C ILE A 329 -58.26 -0.23 -10.99
N GLY A 330 -57.65 0.16 -9.82
CA GLY A 330 -57.40 -0.74 -8.69
C GLY A 330 -55.93 -1.12 -8.46
N PHE A 331 -54.97 -0.42 -9.07
CA PHE A 331 -53.55 -0.59 -8.71
C PHE A 331 -53.28 -0.03 -7.32
N SER A 332 -52.51 -0.80 -6.50
CA SER A 332 -52.11 -0.35 -5.17
C SER A 332 -51.00 0.70 -5.25
N GLN A 333 -50.86 1.50 -4.19
CA GLN A 333 -49.76 2.47 -4.07
C GLN A 333 -48.41 1.80 -4.17
N GLY A 334 -48.27 0.59 -3.57
CA GLY A 334 -47.04 -0.19 -3.62
C GLY A 334 -46.68 -0.68 -5.04
N ASP A 335 -47.69 -1.02 -5.86
CA ASP A 335 -47.45 -1.43 -7.25
C ASP A 335 -46.83 -0.27 -8.07
N LEU A 336 -47.40 0.94 -7.90
CA LEU A 336 -46.89 2.11 -8.61
C LEU A 336 -45.52 2.56 -8.13
N GLN A 337 -45.28 2.50 -6.81
CA GLN A 337 -43.93 2.74 -6.28
C GLN A 337 -42.92 1.74 -6.86
N LEU A 338 -43.30 0.45 -6.96
CA LEU A 338 -42.44 -0.60 -7.49
C LEU A 338 -42.09 -0.37 -8.97
N VAL A 339 -43.03 0.15 -9.80
CA VAL A 339 -42.73 0.53 -11.20
C VAL A 339 -41.56 1.53 -11.27
N PHE A 340 -41.58 2.58 -10.46
CA PHE A 340 -40.55 3.63 -10.48
C PHE A 340 -39.23 3.15 -9.84
N ILE A 341 -39.31 2.26 -8.85
CA ILE A 341 -38.09 1.60 -8.29
C ILE A 341 -37.44 0.69 -9.35
N ILE A 342 -38.25 -0.07 -10.11
CA ILE A 342 -37.75 -0.90 -11.23
C ILE A 342 -37.15 -0.02 -12.33
N GLU A 343 -37.77 1.13 -12.64
CA GLU A 343 -37.23 2.12 -13.59
C GLU A 343 -35.83 2.60 -13.16
N GLY A 344 -35.67 3.03 -11.89
CA GLY A 344 -34.40 3.45 -11.36
C GLY A 344 -33.37 2.32 -11.26
N ALA A 345 -33.79 1.11 -10.89
CA ALA A 345 -32.95 -0.07 -10.89
C ALA A 345 -32.43 -0.41 -12.28
N ALA A 346 -33.27 -0.33 -13.30
CA ALA A 346 -32.89 -0.56 -14.70
C ALA A 346 -31.86 0.48 -15.18
N LEU A 347 -32.06 1.77 -14.85
CA LEU A 347 -31.06 2.83 -15.11
C LEU A 347 -29.70 2.52 -14.45
N ALA A 348 -29.75 2.10 -13.18
CA ALA A 348 -28.52 1.74 -12.45
C ALA A 348 -27.82 0.52 -13.06
N VAL A 349 -28.56 -0.56 -13.40
CA VAL A 349 -27.98 -1.77 -14.01
C VAL A 349 -27.33 -1.47 -15.35
N VAL A 350 -28.05 -0.75 -16.25
CA VAL A 350 -27.49 -0.37 -17.55
C VAL A 350 -26.27 0.53 -17.38
N GLY A 351 -26.33 1.49 -16.43
CA GLY A 351 -25.23 2.37 -16.12
C GLY A 351 -24.01 1.61 -15.58
N VAL A 352 -24.21 0.58 -14.72
CA VAL A 352 -23.13 -0.29 -14.21
C VAL A 352 -22.49 -1.07 -15.34
N VAL A 353 -23.27 -1.70 -16.24
CA VAL A 353 -22.73 -2.49 -17.35
C VAL A 353 -21.89 -1.63 -18.30
N LEU A 354 -22.42 -0.44 -18.67
CA LEU A 354 -21.66 0.50 -19.49
C LEU A 354 -20.46 1.07 -18.73
N GLY A 355 -20.58 1.29 -17.43
CA GLY A 355 -19.49 1.72 -16.56
C GLY A 355 -18.37 0.69 -16.44
N TRP A 356 -18.69 -0.61 -16.42
CA TRP A 356 -17.68 -1.67 -16.50
C TRP A 356 -16.89 -1.62 -17.80
N GLY A 357 -17.58 -1.44 -18.95
CA GLY A 357 -16.93 -1.26 -20.22
C GLY A 357 -16.03 -0.02 -20.26
N LEU A 358 -16.54 1.13 -19.79
CA LEU A 358 -15.77 2.37 -19.71
C LEU A 358 -14.56 2.22 -18.78
N GLY A 359 -14.75 1.62 -17.60
CA GLY A 359 -13.67 1.36 -16.65
C GLY A 359 -12.58 0.48 -17.21
N TYR A 360 -12.96 -0.59 -17.95
CA TYR A 360 -12.01 -1.43 -18.64
C TYR A 360 -11.17 -0.66 -19.68
N VAL A 361 -11.83 0.17 -20.49
CA VAL A 361 -11.15 1.03 -21.49
C VAL A 361 -10.20 2.01 -20.82
N LEU A 362 -10.64 2.65 -19.73
CA LEU A 362 -9.78 3.56 -18.96
C LEU A 362 -8.57 2.85 -18.36
N MET A 363 -8.75 1.66 -17.79
CA MET A 363 -7.63 0.86 -17.26
C MET A 363 -6.65 0.46 -18.38
N GLU A 364 -7.15 0.15 -19.58
CA GLU A 364 -6.29 -0.19 -20.72
C GLU A 364 -5.45 1.02 -21.16
N ILE A 365 -6.07 2.20 -21.23
CA ILE A 365 -5.35 3.45 -21.52
C ILE A 365 -4.29 3.74 -20.47
N LEU A 366 -4.63 3.59 -19.17
CA LEU A 366 -3.68 3.81 -18.09
C LEU A 366 -2.52 2.80 -18.09
N SER A 367 -2.77 1.56 -18.51
CA SER A 367 -1.72 0.52 -18.56
C SER A 367 -0.69 0.78 -19.64
N GLN A 368 -1.01 1.56 -20.67
CA GLN A 368 -0.10 1.96 -21.73
C GLN A 368 0.75 3.19 -21.37
N LEU A 369 0.44 3.86 -20.27
CA LEU A 369 1.24 4.99 -19.81
C LEU A 369 2.53 4.49 -19.17
N GLU A 370 3.64 4.89 -19.77
CA GLU A 370 4.99 4.59 -19.32
C GLU A 370 5.52 5.76 -18.49
N PHE A 371 5.99 5.47 -17.28
CA PHE A 371 6.67 6.45 -16.45
C PHE A 371 8.16 6.10 -16.37
N PRO A 372 9.06 7.02 -16.76
CA PRO A 372 10.49 6.84 -16.57
C PRO A 372 10.82 7.01 -15.09
N ILE A 373 10.84 5.91 -14.35
CA ILE A 373 11.25 5.90 -12.95
C ILE A 373 12.69 5.41 -12.87
N SER A 374 13.63 6.27 -12.50
CA SER A 374 15.06 5.94 -12.30
C SER A 374 15.73 5.27 -13.50
N GLY A 375 15.34 5.62 -14.74
CA GLY A 375 15.95 5.11 -15.97
C GLY A 375 15.44 3.73 -16.42
N ASP A 376 14.48 3.14 -15.73
CA ASP A 376 13.72 1.99 -16.20
C ASP A 376 12.29 2.41 -16.55
N VAL A 377 11.78 1.94 -17.67
CA VAL A 377 10.39 2.14 -18.06
C VAL A 377 9.53 1.18 -17.26
N GLN A 378 8.69 1.72 -16.37
CA GLN A 378 7.75 0.92 -15.62
C GLN A 378 6.32 1.22 -16.07
N HIS A 379 5.55 0.16 -16.29
CA HIS A 379 4.11 0.28 -16.50
C HIS A 379 3.41 0.46 -15.16
N ILE A 380 2.30 1.18 -15.16
CA ILE A 380 1.49 1.40 -13.97
C ILE A 380 0.90 0.05 -13.51
N PRO A 381 1.18 -0.39 -12.29
CA PRO A 381 0.59 -1.61 -11.75
C PRO A 381 -0.91 -1.39 -11.49
N LEU A 382 -1.76 -2.09 -12.26
CA LEU A 382 -3.21 -2.03 -12.14
C LEU A 382 -3.75 -3.37 -11.62
N ASP A 383 -4.55 -3.32 -10.56
CA ASP A 383 -5.29 -4.51 -10.13
C ASP A 383 -6.59 -4.65 -10.94
N ARG A 384 -6.69 -5.72 -11.73
CA ARG A 384 -7.87 -6.07 -12.55
C ARG A 384 -8.79 -7.08 -11.84
N GLY A 385 -8.70 -7.18 -10.52
CA GLY A 385 -9.46 -8.13 -9.74
C GLY A 385 -10.99 -7.94 -9.85
N SER A 386 -11.75 -9.06 -9.94
CA SER A 386 -13.21 -9.05 -10.00
C SER A 386 -13.89 -8.41 -8.78
N ARG A 387 -13.21 -8.39 -7.64
CA ARG A 387 -13.72 -7.79 -6.39
C ARG A 387 -14.11 -6.33 -6.57
N GLN A 388 -13.35 -5.54 -7.33
CA GLN A 388 -13.62 -4.12 -7.56
C GLN A 388 -14.87 -3.91 -8.41
N TYR A 389 -15.10 -4.76 -9.41
CA TYR A 389 -16.33 -4.75 -10.21
C TYR A 389 -17.57 -5.03 -9.37
N LEU A 390 -17.48 -5.98 -8.44
CA LEU A 390 -18.59 -6.28 -7.51
C LEU A 390 -18.86 -5.13 -6.54
N ILE A 391 -17.83 -4.51 -5.98
CA ILE A 391 -17.98 -3.35 -5.08
C ILE A 391 -18.61 -2.19 -5.85
N ALA A 392 -18.15 -1.90 -7.07
CA ALA A 392 -18.73 -0.85 -7.91
C ALA A 392 -20.21 -1.09 -8.21
N ALA A 393 -20.55 -2.34 -8.58
CA ALA A 393 -21.93 -2.71 -8.88
C ALA A 393 -22.84 -2.58 -7.65
N THR A 394 -22.44 -3.17 -6.52
CA THR A 394 -23.27 -3.13 -5.30
C THR A 394 -23.44 -1.71 -4.77
N ALA A 395 -22.40 -0.90 -4.77
CA ALA A 395 -22.46 0.50 -4.35
C ALA A 395 -23.36 1.32 -5.26
N SER A 396 -23.22 1.19 -6.60
CA SER A 396 -24.02 1.94 -7.57
C SER A 396 -25.48 1.49 -7.60
N LEU A 397 -25.74 0.18 -7.50
CA LEU A 397 -27.11 -0.34 -7.43
C LEU A 397 -27.82 0.11 -6.15
N SER A 398 -27.17 0.03 -5.01
CA SER A 398 -27.76 0.49 -3.74
C SER A 398 -28.05 1.98 -3.76
N ALA A 399 -27.11 2.80 -4.23
CA ALA A 399 -27.30 4.25 -4.36
C ALA A 399 -28.40 4.59 -5.35
N GLY A 400 -28.48 3.89 -6.50
CA GLY A 400 -29.53 4.05 -7.49
C GLY A 400 -30.91 3.67 -6.98
N LEU A 401 -31.03 2.56 -6.23
CA LEU A 401 -32.28 2.15 -5.60
C LEU A 401 -32.77 3.19 -4.58
N VAL A 402 -31.88 3.71 -3.73
CA VAL A 402 -32.21 4.77 -2.77
C VAL A 402 -32.65 6.03 -3.50
N ALA A 403 -31.93 6.44 -4.55
CA ALA A 403 -32.27 7.61 -5.37
C ALA A 403 -33.62 7.48 -6.06
N ALA A 404 -33.99 6.29 -6.52
CA ALA A 404 -35.27 6.03 -7.14
C ALA A 404 -36.43 5.95 -6.11
N TRP A 405 -36.17 5.41 -4.92
CA TRP A 405 -37.17 5.24 -3.88
C TRP A 405 -37.74 6.57 -3.35
N LEU A 406 -36.89 7.59 -3.22
CA LEU A 406 -37.29 8.90 -2.72
C LEU A 406 -38.41 9.55 -3.56
N PRO A 407 -38.29 9.70 -4.91
CA PRO A 407 -39.38 10.23 -5.74
C PRO A 407 -40.55 9.25 -5.88
N ALA A 408 -40.30 7.93 -5.89
CA ALA A 408 -41.35 6.92 -5.97
C ALA A 408 -42.33 7.01 -4.79
N ARG A 409 -41.89 7.39 -3.59
CA ARG A 409 -42.81 7.64 -2.46
C ARG A 409 -43.78 8.75 -2.70
N LYS A 410 -43.46 9.75 -3.54
CA LYS A 410 -44.36 10.84 -3.88
C LYS A 410 -45.57 10.39 -4.70
N THR A 411 -45.52 9.24 -5.38
CA THR A 411 -46.66 8.67 -6.10
C THR A 411 -47.78 8.24 -5.17
N ALA A 412 -47.46 7.91 -3.92
CA ALA A 412 -48.44 7.55 -2.88
C ALA A 412 -49.32 8.75 -2.45
N LEU A 413 -48.81 9.97 -2.60
CA LEU A 413 -49.51 11.23 -2.20
C LEU A 413 -50.41 11.80 -3.30
N VAL A 414 -50.45 11.18 -4.48
CA VAL A 414 -51.31 11.63 -5.60
C VAL A 414 -52.75 11.22 -5.35
N ASP A 415 -53.65 12.18 -5.11
CA ASP A 415 -55.06 11.92 -4.98
C ASP A 415 -55.73 11.83 -6.37
N PRO A 416 -56.34 10.68 -6.73
CA PRO A 416 -56.99 10.52 -8.03
C PRO A 416 -58.13 11.53 -8.28
N VAL A 417 -58.84 11.97 -7.21
CA VAL A 417 -59.98 12.87 -7.31
C VAL A 417 -59.56 14.27 -7.73
N ASP A 418 -58.49 14.79 -7.17
CA ASP A 418 -58.00 16.15 -7.45
C ASP A 418 -57.48 16.30 -8.89
N ILE A 419 -56.83 15.27 -9.42
CA ILE A 419 -56.29 15.29 -10.79
C ILE A 419 -57.35 15.10 -11.84
N LEU A 420 -58.38 14.27 -11.59
CA LEU A 420 -59.48 14.04 -12.54
C LEU A 420 -60.46 15.21 -12.58
N ARG A 421 -60.54 16.03 -11.50
CA ARG A 421 -61.33 17.25 -11.45
C ARG A 421 -60.70 18.46 -12.13
N GLY A 422 -59.45 18.36 -12.60
CA GLY A 422 -58.76 19.45 -13.26
C GLY A 422 -58.32 20.58 -12.31
N ALA A 423 -58.16 20.29 -11.02
CA ALA A 423 -57.83 21.27 -9.97
C ALA A 423 -56.29 21.40 -9.80
N VAL A 424 -55.52 21.34 -10.89
CA VAL A 424 -54.08 21.74 -10.93
C VAL A 424 -53.75 22.28 -12.31
#